data_0b54310eeeca427534cff8de63fb196e
#
_entry.id   0b54310eeeca427534cff8de63fb196e
#
_cell.length_a   1.000
_cell.length_b   1.000
_cell.length_c   1.000
_cell.angle_alpha   90.00
_cell.angle_beta   90.00
_cell.angle_gamma   90.00
#
_symmetry.space_group_name_H-M   'P 1'
#
loop_
_entity.id
_entity.type
_entity.pdbx_description
1 polymer ?
#
loop_
_entity_poly.entity_id
_entity_poly.type
_entity_poly.pdbx_seq_one_letter_code
_entity_poly.pdbx_strand_id
1 'polypeptide(L)'
;MKEQTAHREARLPTDLLGRRPSRHSGPAQRLGLVGTFPPTRCGIASFTAALATSLAGVTGRSPTVLRLVEGESEDVVVPGASRTLAVDRAGWTDRAVQVLEGLDAVVVQHEFGIFGPDSGRAVTDLIRDLRVPVITTLHTVTPHLSPDEREILEVIAAESAFTVLLSESARNLLCTDFNVDSRWTQVIPHGTDSSPIEHPAGRNAEGTAGSPLLLTWGLIGPGKGLDWGLDSLRILRQSHPRA
;
A
#
# COMPACT_ATOMS: atom_id res chain seq x y z
N MET A 1 8.54 43.43 -18.41
CA MET A 1 9.45 42.91 -17.37
C MET A 1 8.93 41.52 -17.05
N LYS A 2 9.55 40.48 -17.65
CA LYS A 2 9.10 39.08 -17.47
C LYS A 2 10.02 38.45 -16.44
N GLU A 3 9.45 38.12 -15.27
CA GLU A 3 10.12 37.31 -14.28
C GLU A 3 10.23 35.88 -14.80
N GLN A 4 11.46 35.43 -15.07
CA GLN A 4 11.80 34.05 -15.32
C GLN A 4 11.85 33.34 -13.96
N THR A 5 10.83 32.49 -13.72
CA THR A 5 10.84 31.53 -12.62
C THR A 5 11.88 30.45 -12.96
N ALA A 6 13.02 30.51 -12.29
CA ALA A 6 14.06 29.50 -12.45
C ALA A 6 13.57 28.17 -11.83
N HIS A 7 13.29 27.21 -12.67
CA HIS A 7 13.14 25.81 -12.25
C HIS A 7 14.48 25.35 -11.66
N ARG A 8 14.50 25.15 -10.36
CA ARG A 8 15.60 24.53 -9.63
C ARG A 8 15.61 23.05 -10.04
N GLU A 9 16.50 22.67 -10.95
CA GLU A 9 16.80 21.26 -11.22
C GLU A 9 17.25 20.62 -9.91
N ALA A 10 16.40 19.80 -9.31
CA ALA A 10 16.77 18.92 -8.22
C ALA A 10 17.73 17.87 -8.79
N ARG A 11 19.04 18.11 -8.64
CA ARG A 11 20.05 17.09 -8.89
C ARG A 11 19.87 16.01 -7.84
N LEU A 12 19.39 14.84 -8.29
CA LEU A 12 19.42 13.62 -7.47
C LEU A 12 20.86 13.39 -6.99
N PRO A 13 21.07 13.09 -5.71
CA PRO A 13 22.40 12.79 -5.21
C PRO A 13 23.00 11.63 -5.98
N THR A 14 24.16 11.81 -6.55
CA THR A 14 24.87 10.82 -7.39
C THR A 14 25.25 9.55 -6.60
N ASP A 15 25.19 9.59 -5.27
CA ASP A 15 25.51 8.46 -4.39
C ASP A 15 24.43 7.38 -4.33
N LEU A 16 23.20 7.66 -4.80
CA LEU A 16 22.10 6.68 -4.84
C LEU A 16 22.25 5.63 -5.94
N LEU A 17 23.10 5.87 -6.93
CA LEU A 17 23.41 4.91 -7.99
C LEU A 17 24.18 3.67 -7.49
N GLY A 18 24.76 3.73 -6.28
CA GLY A 18 25.53 2.64 -5.67
C GLY A 18 24.71 1.59 -4.92
N ARG A 19 23.44 1.87 -4.58
CA ARG A 19 22.55 0.94 -3.82
C ARG A 19 21.78 -0.04 -4.70
N ARG A 20 22.02 -0.06 -5.99
CA ARG A 20 21.38 -1.06 -6.87
C ARG A 20 21.88 -2.45 -6.47
N PRO A 21 20.96 -3.42 -6.30
CA PRO A 21 21.35 -4.76 -5.93
C PRO A 21 22.37 -5.27 -6.93
N SER A 22 23.54 -5.69 -6.42
CA SER A 22 24.41 -6.59 -7.18
C SER A 22 23.51 -7.72 -7.64
N ARG A 23 23.57 -8.09 -8.92
CA ARG A 23 22.79 -9.18 -9.49
C ARG A 23 23.04 -10.44 -8.67
N HIS A 24 22.18 -10.70 -7.69
CA HIS A 24 22.15 -11.99 -7.04
C HIS A 24 21.69 -12.98 -8.11
N SER A 25 22.49 -13.97 -8.39
CA SER A 25 22.29 -14.92 -9.47
C SER A 25 21.23 -15.98 -9.20
N GLY A 26 20.33 -15.73 -8.23
CA GLY A 26 19.22 -16.61 -7.87
C GLY A 26 17.98 -15.84 -7.44
N PRO A 27 16.79 -16.48 -7.42
CA PRO A 27 15.58 -15.85 -6.91
C PRO A 27 15.73 -15.52 -5.42
N ALA A 28 15.24 -14.36 -5.00
CA ALA A 28 15.19 -13.97 -3.59
C ALA A 28 14.37 -15.01 -2.81
N GLN A 29 14.98 -15.62 -1.78
CA GLN A 29 14.36 -16.70 -1.04
C GLN A 29 13.85 -16.28 0.34
N ARG A 30 14.47 -15.27 0.95
CA ARG A 30 14.12 -14.75 2.26
C ARG A 30 13.54 -13.34 2.08
N LEU A 31 12.23 -13.26 2.02
CA LEU A 31 11.51 -12.02 1.79
C LEU A 31 10.96 -11.45 3.10
N GLY A 32 11.00 -10.13 3.24
CA GLY A 32 10.31 -9.38 4.27
C GLY A 32 9.05 -8.73 3.71
N LEU A 33 8.00 -8.65 4.50
CA LEU A 33 6.80 -7.84 4.24
C LEU A 33 6.60 -6.89 5.40
N VAL A 34 6.40 -5.61 5.11
CA VAL A 34 6.14 -4.56 6.10
C VAL A 34 4.82 -3.88 5.78
N GLY A 35 3.93 -3.81 6.75
CA GLY A 35 2.65 -3.14 6.63
C GLY A 35 1.67 -3.57 7.71
N THR A 36 0.41 -3.15 7.61
CA THR A 36 -0.64 -3.71 8.45
C THR A 36 -0.90 -5.17 8.06
N PHE A 37 -1.37 -5.96 9.03
CA PHE A 37 -1.66 -7.39 8.86
C PHE A 37 -2.85 -7.77 9.75
N PRO A 38 -3.65 -8.82 9.45
CA PRO A 38 -4.71 -9.26 10.35
C PRO A 38 -4.20 -9.47 11.78
N PRO A 39 -5.03 -9.20 12.81
CA PRO A 39 -6.47 -8.92 12.76
C PRO A 39 -6.83 -7.45 12.49
N THR A 40 -5.88 -6.58 12.13
CA THR A 40 -6.17 -5.19 11.78
C THR A 40 -7.19 -5.13 10.64
N ARG A 41 -8.31 -4.44 10.87
CA ARG A 41 -9.42 -4.36 9.91
C ARG A 41 -9.18 -3.25 8.88
N CYS A 42 -8.34 -3.53 7.89
CA CYS A 42 -8.15 -2.64 6.74
C CYS A 42 -7.82 -3.44 5.48
N GLY A 43 -8.00 -2.83 4.31
CA GLY A 43 -7.73 -3.46 3.02
C GLY A 43 -6.28 -3.87 2.84
N ILE A 44 -5.35 -3.06 3.36
CA ILE A 44 -3.91 -3.34 3.26
C ILE A 44 -3.54 -4.57 4.10
N ALA A 45 -4.14 -4.75 5.28
CA ALA A 45 -3.91 -5.93 6.10
C ALA A 45 -4.30 -7.22 5.36
N SER A 46 -5.46 -7.23 4.73
CA SER A 46 -5.92 -8.36 3.90
C SER A 46 -5.00 -8.58 2.70
N PHE A 47 -4.60 -7.49 2.02
CA PHE A 47 -3.67 -7.54 0.90
C PHE A 47 -2.31 -8.12 1.32
N THR A 48 -1.75 -7.67 2.44
CA THR A 48 -0.46 -8.16 2.96
C THR A 48 -0.53 -9.66 3.28
N ALA A 49 -1.63 -10.12 3.88
CA ALA A 49 -1.83 -11.53 4.18
C ALA A 49 -1.94 -12.40 2.92
N ALA A 50 -2.70 -11.93 1.92
CA ALA A 50 -2.82 -12.61 0.63
C ALA A 50 -1.47 -12.68 -0.10
N LEU A 51 -0.73 -11.57 -0.11
CA LEU A 51 0.61 -11.50 -0.69
C LEU A 51 1.58 -12.45 0.03
N ALA A 52 1.55 -12.50 1.37
CA ALA A 52 2.38 -13.42 2.15
C ALA A 52 2.11 -14.88 1.77
N THR A 53 0.84 -15.25 1.64
CA THR A 53 0.43 -16.59 1.22
C THR A 53 0.90 -16.91 -0.21
N SER A 54 0.71 -15.98 -1.14
CA SER A 54 1.12 -16.15 -2.53
C SER A 54 2.63 -16.27 -2.69
N LEU A 55 3.39 -15.43 -1.99
CA LEU A 55 4.86 -15.50 -1.99
C LEU A 55 5.36 -16.82 -1.39
N ALA A 56 4.75 -17.29 -0.30
CA ALA A 56 5.08 -18.60 0.27
C ALA A 56 4.85 -19.74 -0.73
N GLY A 57 3.74 -19.67 -1.49
CA GLY A 57 3.45 -20.67 -2.53
C GLY A 57 4.45 -20.67 -3.68
N VAL A 58 4.94 -19.49 -4.09
CA VAL A 58 5.90 -19.36 -5.20
C VAL A 58 7.34 -19.68 -4.77
N THR A 59 7.75 -19.25 -3.57
CA THR A 59 9.13 -19.38 -3.11
C THR A 59 9.37 -20.66 -2.31
N GLY A 60 8.30 -21.35 -1.88
CA GLY A 60 8.37 -22.47 -0.94
C GLY A 60 8.73 -22.08 0.49
N ARG A 61 8.74 -20.78 0.82
CA ARG A 61 9.10 -20.24 2.14
C ARG A 61 8.16 -19.13 2.54
N SER A 62 7.70 -19.17 3.79
CA SER A 62 6.93 -18.05 4.35
C SER A 62 7.80 -16.81 4.49
N PRO A 63 7.34 -15.63 4.04
CA PRO A 63 8.06 -14.39 4.25
C PRO A 63 8.09 -14.00 5.74
N THR A 64 9.08 -13.21 6.13
CA THR A 64 9.10 -12.54 7.43
C THR A 64 8.12 -11.38 7.39
N VAL A 65 6.99 -11.50 8.10
CA VAL A 65 5.97 -10.46 8.13
C VAL A 65 6.14 -9.58 9.35
N LEU A 66 6.38 -8.29 9.12
CA LEU A 66 6.44 -7.26 10.14
C LEU A 66 5.11 -6.50 10.15
N ARG A 67 4.26 -6.84 11.15
CA ARG A 67 2.97 -6.20 11.34
C ARG A 67 3.14 -4.86 12.04
N LEU A 68 2.66 -3.79 11.41
CA LEU A 68 2.60 -2.45 11.99
C LEU A 68 1.24 -2.21 12.64
N VAL A 69 1.25 -1.59 13.82
CA VAL A 69 0.07 -1.22 14.60
C VAL A 69 0.24 0.15 15.23
N GLU A 70 -0.86 0.79 15.59
CA GLU A 70 -0.88 2.02 16.36
C GLU A 70 -1.70 1.80 17.64
N GLY A 71 -1.18 2.23 18.79
CA GLY A 71 -1.87 2.10 20.09
C GLY A 71 -2.06 0.67 20.60
N GLU A 72 -1.48 -0.34 19.95
CA GLU A 72 -1.57 -1.75 20.39
C GLU A 72 -0.27 -2.21 21.07
N SER A 73 -0.36 -3.33 21.81
CA SER A 73 0.83 -3.98 22.38
C SER A 73 1.62 -4.74 21.31
N GLU A 74 2.94 -4.62 21.38
CA GLU A 74 3.87 -5.39 20.53
C GLU A 74 3.98 -6.86 20.97
N ASP A 75 3.53 -7.18 22.19
CA ASP A 75 3.64 -8.53 22.76
C ASP A 75 2.57 -9.50 22.23
N VAL A 76 1.64 -9.01 21.43
CA VAL A 76 0.58 -9.84 20.86
C VAL A 76 1.15 -10.73 19.76
N VAL A 77 1.13 -12.03 19.99
CA VAL A 77 1.49 -13.03 18.98
C VAL A 77 0.33 -13.16 17.99
N VAL A 78 0.61 -12.87 16.74
CA VAL A 78 -0.38 -12.95 15.64
C VAL A 78 0.03 -14.07 14.69
N PRO A 79 -0.84 -15.06 14.45
CA PRO A 79 -0.56 -16.11 13.47
C PRO A 79 -0.27 -15.52 12.08
N GLY A 80 0.86 -15.91 11.50
CA GLY A 80 1.31 -15.42 10.21
C GLY A 80 2.14 -14.12 10.24
N ALA A 81 2.14 -13.37 11.35
CA ALA A 81 3.08 -12.27 11.57
C ALA A 81 4.32 -12.78 12.31
N SER A 82 5.50 -12.41 11.85
CA SER A 82 6.76 -12.77 12.52
C SER A 82 7.01 -11.86 13.73
N ARG A 83 6.61 -10.60 13.64
CA ARG A 83 6.69 -9.62 14.71
C ARG A 83 5.64 -8.52 14.53
N THR A 84 5.16 -7.98 15.66
CA THR A 84 4.35 -6.77 15.71
C THR A 84 5.20 -5.61 16.22
N LEU A 85 5.10 -4.43 15.57
CA LEU A 85 5.73 -3.19 16.02
C LEU A 85 4.70 -2.07 16.09
N ALA A 86 4.70 -1.34 17.19
CA ALA A 86 3.87 -0.17 17.39
C ALA A 86 4.58 1.07 16.84
N VAL A 87 3.98 1.68 15.81
CA VAL A 87 4.56 2.83 15.08
C VAL A 87 4.54 4.14 15.86
N ASP A 88 3.74 4.21 16.92
CA ASP A 88 3.68 5.30 17.90
C ASP A 88 4.76 5.21 18.98
N ARG A 89 5.56 4.13 19.00
CA ARG A 89 6.68 3.98 19.92
C ARG A 89 8.00 4.41 19.30
N ALA A 90 8.77 5.22 20.05
CA ALA A 90 10.08 5.66 19.64
C ALA A 90 11.00 4.48 19.26
N GLY A 91 11.81 4.65 18.21
CA GLY A 91 12.78 3.67 17.74
C GLY A 91 12.14 2.42 17.09
N TRP A 92 10.88 2.48 16.65
CA TRP A 92 10.26 1.36 15.96
C TRP A 92 10.96 1.04 14.62
N THR A 93 11.49 2.04 13.93
CA THR A 93 12.24 1.87 12.68
C THR A 93 13.53 1.10 12.90
N ASP A 94 14.29 1.39 13.96
CA ASP A 94 15.50 0.64 14.31
C ASP A 94 15.19 -0.82 14.59
N ARG A 95 14.10 -1.08 15.34
CA ARG A 95 13.65 -2.45 15.61
C ARG A 95 13.18 -3.17 14.34
N ALA A 96 12.58 -2.44 13.39
CA ALA A 96 12.19 -2.96 12.10
C ALA A 96 13.44 -3.36 11.28
N VAL A 97 14.43 -2.47 11.20
CA VAL A 97 15.70 -2.75 10.52
C VAL A 97 16.35 -4.00 11.09
N GLN A 98 16.46 -4.15 12.42
CA GLN A 98 17.04 -5.34 13.06
C GLN A 98 16.33 -6.65 12.66
N VAL A 99 15.02 -6.63 12.46
CA VAL A 99 14.24 -7.82 12.04
C VAL A 99 14.45 -8.12 10.55
N LEU A 100 14.61 -7.09 9.73
CA LEU A 100 14.63 -7.19 8.27
C LEU A 100 16.05 -7.33 7.71
N GLU A 101 17.08 -6.99 8.48
CA GLU A 101 18.46 -7.18 8.05
C GLU A 101 18.77 -8.65 7.78
N GLY A 102 19.57 -8.89 6.77
CA GLY A 102 19.95 -10.25 6.36
C GLY A 102 18.90 -10.98 5.52
N LEU A 103 17.75 -10.35 5.21
CA LEU A 103 16.83 -10.84 4.19
C LEU A 103 17.38 -10.53 2.78
N ASP A 104 16.78 -11.15 1.76
CA ASP A 104 17.25 -10.95 0.37
C ASP A 104 16.55 -9.74 -0.27
N ALA A 105 15.30 -9.43 0.15
CA ALA A 105 14.57 -8.22 -0.22
C ALA A 105 13.42 -7.97 0.77
N VAL A 106 12.97 -6.73 0.83
CA VAL A 106 11.84 -6.29 1.66
C VAL A 106 10.78 -5.64 0.77
N VAL A 107 9.53 -6.03 0.94
CA VAL A 107 8.37 -5.40 0.32
C VAL A 107 7.65 -4.55 1.35
N VAL A 108 7.54 -3.26 1.10
CA VAL A 108 6.84 -2.28 1.95
C VAL A 108 5.48 -1.99 1.33
N GLN A 109 4.40 -2.19 2.10
CA GLN A 109 3.05 -1.79 1.69
C GLN A 109 2.81 -0.37 2.16
N HIS A 110 2.94 0.62 1.27
CA HIS A 110 2.84 2.02 1.66
C HIS A 110 1.42 2.57 1.55
N GLU A 111 0.96 3.13 2.66
CA GLU A 111 -0.17 4.05 2.79
C GLU A 111 0.18 5.05 3.89
N PHE A 112 -0.17 6.33 3.73
CA PHE A 112 0.25 7.41 4.65
C PHE A 112 -0.16 7.15 6.11
N GLY A 113 -1.33 6.57 6.34
CA GLY A 113 -1.89 6.36 7.67
C GLY A 113 -1.38 5.14 8.46
N ILE A 114 -0.37 4.39 7.97
CA ILE A 114 0.03 3.14 8.63
C ILE A 114 1.46 3.14 9.22
N PHE A 115 2.22 4.22 9.03
CA PHE A 115 3.61 4.35 9.52
C PHE A 115 3.76 5.34 10.67
N GLY A 116 2.67 5.67 11.37
CA GLY A 116 2.66 6.58 12.50
C GLY A 116 2.34 8.03 12.12
N PRO A 117 2.65 8.98 13.02
CA PRO A 117 2.33 10.39 12.82
C PRO A 117 3.03 11.01 11.60
N ASP A 118 2.73 12.27 11.33
CA ASP A 118 3.33 13.08 10.25
C ASP A 118 3.21 12.41 8.88
N SER A 119 1.98 11.95 8.55
CA SER A 119 1.67 11.22 7.31
C SER A 119 2.52 9.95 7.12
N GLY A 120 3.02 9.38 8.22
CA GLY A 120 3.86 8.19 8.18
C GLY A 120 5.29 8.44 7.68
N ARG A 121 5.83 9.66 7.85
CA ARG A 121 7.18 10.06 7.41
C ARG A 121 8.27 9.08 7.84
N ALA A 122 8.13 8.41 8.98
CA ALA A 122 9.09 7.43 9.48
C ALA A 122 9.39 6.26 8.52
N VAL A 123 8.52 6.00 7.54
CA VAL A 123 8.79 5.01 6.47
C VAL A 123 10.01 5.39 5.64
N THR A 124 10.28 6.69 5.46
CA THR A 124 11.45 7.17 4.71
C THR A 124 12.75 6.82 5.40
N ASP A 125 12.77 6.92 6.74
CA ASP A 125 13.94 6.55 7.55
C ASP A 125 14.13 5.03 7.51
N LEU A 126 13.05 4.26 7.68
CA LEU A 126 13.10 2.81 7.54
C LEU A 126 13.71 2.37 6.20
N ILE A 127 13.25 2.95 5.07
CA ILE A 127 13.75 2.57 3.74
C ILE A 127 15.22 2.95 3.57
N ARG A 128 15.65 4.11 4.09
CA ARG A 128 17.03 4.56 4.02
C ARG A 128 17.99 3.71 4.84
N ASP A 129 17.55 3.25 6.01
CA ASP A 129 18.37 2.49 6.94
C ASP A 129 18.51 1.03 6.55
N LEU A 130 17.55 0.48 5.78
CA LEU A 130 17.62 -0.87 5.26
C LEU A 130 18.73 -1.00 4.21
N ARG A 131 19.63 -1.96 4.42
CA ARG A 131 20.74 -2.26 3.48
C ARG A 131 20.37 -3.29 2.41
N VAL A 132 19.19 -3.85 2.50
CA VAL A 132 18.62 -4.80 1.53
C VAL A 132 17.76 -4.08 0.51
N PRO A 133 17.58 -4.62 -0.71
CA PRO A 133 16.69 -4.04 -1.71
C PRO A 133 15.26 -3.89 -1.17
N VAL A 134 14.71 -2.69 -1.27
CA VAL A 134 13.33 -2.41 -0.89
C VAL A 134 12.47 -2.27 -2.14
N ILE A 135 11.35 -2.98 -2.17
CA ILE A 135 10.29 -2.84 -3.16
C ILE A 135 9.11 -2.21 -2.45
N THR A 136 8.67 -1.02 -2.88
CA THR A 136 7.52 -0.38 -2.25
C THR A 136 6.29 -0.48 -3.14
N THR A 137 5.19 -1.02 -2.59
CA THR A 137 3.87 -0.96 -3.21
C THR A 137 3.15 0.29 -2.73
N LEU A 138 2.83 1.21 -3.64
CA LEU A 138 2.07 2.42 -3.32
C LEU A 138 0.57 2.15 -3.48
N HIS A 139 -0.19 2.21 -2.37
CA HIS A 139 -1.64 2.03 -2.38
C HIS A 139 -2.38 3.31 -2.74
N THR A 140 -1.80 4.48 -2.44
CA THR A 140 -2.35 5.79 -2.81
C THR A 140 -1.33 6.63 -3.56
N VAL A 141 -1.69 7.05 -4.78
CA VAL A 141 -1.04 8.10 -5.56
C VAL A 141 -2.13 9.00 -6.10
N THR A 142 -2.16 10.26 -5.66
CA THR A 142 -3.20 11.23 -6.01
C THR A 142 -2.58 12.60 -6.29
N PRO A 143 -3.18 13.44 -7.16
CA PRO A 143 -2.71 14.81 -7.41
C PRO A 143 -2.93 15.75 -6.21
N HIS A 144 -3.76 15.37 -5.24
CA HIS A 144 -4.18 16.19 -4.10
C HIS A 144 -3.40 15.89 -2.81
N LEU A 145 -2.12 15.57 -2.93
CA LEU A 145 -1.25 15.36 -1.78
C LEU A 145 -0.87 16.70 -1.14
N SER A 146 -0.74 16.70 0.19
CA SER A 146 -0.06 17.77 0.91
C SER A 146 1.42 17.85 0.52
N PRO A 147 2.12 18.96 0.79
CA PRO A 147 3.55 19.06 0.52
C PRO A 147 4.37 17.97 1.22
N ASP A 148 4.01 17.61 2.45
CA ASP A 148 4.69 16.56 3.22
C ASP A 148 4.47 15.16 2.61
N GLU A 149 3.25 14.84 2.23
CA GLU A 149 2.94 13.57 1.56
C GLU A 149 3.64 13.45 0.20
N ARG A 150 3.73 14.55 -0.54
CA ARG A 150 4.48 14.60 -1.79
C ARG A 150 5.95 14.29 -1.57
N GLU A 151 6.59 14.97 -0.60
CA GLU A 151 7.99 14.72 -0.25
C GLU A 151 8.22 13.25 0.15
N ILE A 152 7.32 12.68 0.95
CA ILE A 152 7.38 11.27 1.35
C ILE A 152 7.37 10.35 0.11
N LEU A 153 6.46 10.55 -0.85
CA LEU A 153 6.42 9.74 -2.06
C LEU A 153 7.67 9.90 -2.93
N GLU A 154 8.19 11.13 -3.06
CA GLU A 154 9.41 11.41 -3.79
C GLU A 154 10.61 10.66 -3.18
N VAL A 155 10.73 10.67 -1.86
CA VAL A 155 11.78 9.93 -1.14
C VAL A 155 11.60 8.42 -1.31
N ILE A 156 10.38 7.91 -1.12
CA ILE A 156 10.10 6.48 -1.29
C ILE A 156 10.49 6.02 -2.69
N ALA A 157 10.09 6.76 -3.72
CA ALA A 157 10.39 6.41 -5.10
C ALA A 157 11.89 6.49 -5.44
N ALA A 158 12.61 7.42 -4.81
CA ALA A 158 14.05 7.59 -5.00
C ALA A 158 14.88 6.51 -4.29
N GLU A 159 14.47 6.12 -3.07
CA GLU A 159 15.22 5.20 -2.22
C GLU A 159 14.82 3.72 -2.42
N SER A 160 13.64 3.45 -2.95
CA SER A 160 13.23 2.09 -3.28
C SER A 160 13.99 1.56 -4.49
N ALA A 161 14.41 0.31 -4.44
CA ALA A 161 14.97 -0.39 -5.59
C ALA A 161 13.95 -0.54 -6.72
N PHE A 162 12.67 -0.61 -6.35
CA PHE A 162 11.56 -0.71 -7.28
C PHE A 162 10.25 -0.22 -6.64
N THR A 163 9.40 0.43 -7.43
CA THR A 163 8.09 0.91 -6.98
C THR A 163 6.97 0.19 -7.75
N VAL A 164 6.08 -0.45 -7.02
CA VAL A 164 4.90 -1.13 -7.57
C VAL A 164 3.69 -0.24 -7.44
N LEU A 165 2.95 -0.07 -8.54
CA LEU A 165 1.70 0.67 -8.62
C LEU A 165 0.56 -0.30 -8.96
N LEU A 166 -0.65 -0.01 -8.48
CA LEU A 166 -1.81 -0.89 -8.67
C LEU A 166 -2.64 -0.55 -9.92
N SER A 167 -2.28 0.55 -10.60
CA SER A 167 -2.93 0.95 -11.87
C SER A 167 -1.98 1.77 -12.75
N GLU A 168 -2.25 1.76 -14.06
CA GLU A 168 -1.52 2.62 -15.01
C GLU A 168 -1.75 4.12 -14.73
N SER A 169 -2.93 4.50 -14.25
CA SER A 169 -3.21 5.89 -13.88
C SER A 169 -2.30 6.36 -12.73
N ALA A 170 -2.13 5.53 -11.69
CA ALA A 170 -1.24 5.83 -10.58
C ALA A 170 0.23 5.91 -11.05
N ARG A 171 0.64 5.00 -11.94
CA ARG A 171 1.99 5.02 -12.52
C ARG A 171 2.23 6.28 -13.33
N ASN A 172 1.31 6.64 -14.22
CA ASN A 172 1.43 7.83 -15.04
C ASN A 172 1.54 9.09 -14.16
N LEU A 173 0.67 9.20 -13.15
CA LEU A 173 0.73 10.32 -12.21
C LEU A 173 2.07 10.38 -11.47
N LEU A 174 2.57 9.26 -10.95
CA LEU A 174 3.85 9.20 -10.27
C LEU A 174 5.01 9.63 -11.20
N CYS A 175 5.02 9.16 -12.43
CA CYS A 175 6.09 9.50 -13.39
C CYS A 175 6.03 10.95 -13.87
N THR A 176 4.81 11.52 -14.07
CA THR A 176 4.65 12.89 -14.61
C THR A 176 4.77 13.96 -13.53
N ASP A 177 4.07 13.80 -12.41
CA ASP A 177 3.92 14.84 -11.40
C ASP A 177 5.03 14.80 -10.34
N PHE A 178 5.67 13.62 -10.15
CA PHE A 178 6.75 13.42 -9.19
C PHE A 178 8.10 13.18 -9.87
N ASN A 179 8.16 13.28 -11.20
CA ASN A 179 9.38 13.10 -11.99
C ASN A 179 10.14 11.78 -11.70
N VAL A 180 9.39 10.71 -11.43
CA VAL A 180 9.95 9.39 -11.16
C VAL A 180 10.25 8.67 -12.47
N ASP A 181 11.45 8.11 -12.59
CA ASP A 181 11.85 7.35 -13.77
C ASP A 181 11.03 6.06 -13.90
N SER A 182 10.27 5.95 -14.97
CA SER A 182 9.37 4.82 -15.25
C SER A 182 10.07 3.46 -15.32
N ARG A 183 11.39 3.42 -15.51
CA ARG A 183 12.18 2.17 -15.51
C ARG A 183 12.21 1.48 -14.14
N TRP A 184 11.95 2.22 -13.08
CA TRP A 184 11.94 1.72 -11.70
C TRP A 184 10.53 1.54 -11.16
N THR A 185 9.54 1.56 -12.04
CA THR A 185 8.14 1.37 -11.70
C THR A 185 7.53 0.19 -12.45
N GLN A 186 6.61 -0.54 -11.81
CA GLN A 186 5.84 -1.61 -12.42
C GLN A 186 4.38 -1.53 -12.00
N VAL A 187 3.49 -1.71 -12.94
CA VAL A 187 2.06 -1.91 -12.61
C VAL A 187 1.80 -3.38 -12.38
N ILE A 188 1.32 -3.69 -11.19
CA ILE A 188 0.82 -5.01 -10.81
C ILE A 188 -0.58 -4.78 -10.26
N PRO A 189 -1.65 -5.06 -11.03
CA PRO A 189 -3.02 -4.86 -10.57
C PRO A 189 -3.36 -5.67 -9.33
N HIS A 190 -4.38 -5.22 -8.58
CA HIS A 190 -4.90 -5.99 -7.45
C HIS A 190 -5.25 -7.43 -7.87
N GLY A 191 -4.75 -8.38 -7.11
CA GLY A 191 -5.22 -9.75 -7.18
C GLY A 191 -6.60 -9.88 -6.52
N THR A 192 -7.36 -10.87 -6.96
CA THR A 192 -8.60 -11.29 -6.32
C THR A 192 -8.57 -12.81 -6.09
N ASP A 193 -9.30 -13.28 -5.09
CA ASP A 193 -9.47 -14.70 -4.90
C ASP A 193 -10.19 -15.30 -6.11
N SER A 194 -9.69 -16.41 -6.60
CA SER A 194 -10.29 -17.19 -7.68
C SER A 194 -11.36 -18.16 -7.17
N SER A 195 -12.04 -17.81 -6.08
CA SER A 195 -13.15 -18.61 -5.58
C SER A 195 -14.18 -18.80 -6.69
N PRO A 196 -14.68 -20.04 -6.92
CA PRO A 196 -15.77 -20.25 -7.85
C PRO A 196 -16.92 -19.33 -7.46
N ILE A 197 -17.43 -18.57 -8.41
CA ILE A 197 -18.70 -17.86 -8.22
C ILE A 197 -19.75 -18.96 -8.11
N GLU A 198 -20.04 -19.39 -6.87
CA GLU A 198 -21.28 -20.11 -6.64
C GLU A 198 -22.37 -19.17 -7.12
N HIS A 199 -23.17 -19.63 -8.09
CA HIS A 199 -24.27 -18.82 -8.61
C HIS A 199 -25.08 -18.34 -7.42
N PRO A 200 -25.16 -17.04 -7.14
CA PRO A 200 -25.93 -16.55 -6.02
C PRO A 200 -27.34 -17.11 -6.19
N ALA A 201 -27.89 -17.66 -5.14
CA ALA A 201 -29.31 -17.96 -5.06
C ALA A 201 -30.00 -16.74 -5.65
N GLY A 202 -30.72 -16.92 -6.74
CA GLY A 202 -31.08 -15.84 -7.65
C GLY A 202 -31.72 -14.66 -6.88
N ARG A 203 -31.73 -13.47 -7.47
CA ARG A 203 -32.34 -12.23 -6.93
C ARG A 203 -33.65 -12.41 -6.18
N ASN A 204 -34.35 -13.51 -6.42
CA ASN A 204 -35.59 -13.91 -5.75
C ASN A 204 -35.43 -14.25 -4.27
N ALA A 205 -34.24 -14.65 -3.81
CA ALA A 205 -34.01 -15.01 -2.41
C ALA A 205 -33.96 -13.79 -1.48
N GLU A 206 -33.72 -12.60 -2.02
CA GLU A 206 -33.55 -11.35 -1.24
C GLU A 206 -34.68 -10.33 -1.45
N GLY A 207 -35.78 -10.72 -2.09
CA GLY A 207 -36.92 -9.81 -2.34
C GLY A 207 -36.64 -8.70 -3.36
N THR A 208 -35.55 -8.78 -4.12
CA THR A 208 -35.13 -7.76 -5.11
C THR A 208 -35.53 -8.15 -6.54
N ALA A 209 -36.34 -9.20 -6.72
CA ALA A 209 -36.79 -9.64 -8.02
C ALA A 209 -37.51 -8.52 -8.79
N GLY A 210 -36.95 -8.16 -9.95
CA GLY A 210 -37.52 -7.14 -10.82
C GLY A 210 -37.17 -5.67 -10.46
N SER A 211 -36.39 -5.43 -9.43
CA SER A 211 -35.92 -4.09 -9.07
C SER A 211 -34.41 -3.94 -9.33
N PRO A 212 -33.94 -2.77 -9.75
CA PRO A 212 -32.51 -2.47 -9.79
C PRO A 212 -31.89 -2.58 -8.39
N LEU A 213 -30.74 -3.23 -8.28
CA LEU A 213 -29.97 -3.33 -7.03
C LEU A 213 -28.79 -2.37 -7.08
N LEU A 214 -28.74 -1.42 -6.13
CA LEU A 214 -27.57 -0.57 -5.88
C LEU A 214 -26.79 -1.15 -4.71
N LEU A 215 -25.64 -1.76 -5.01
CA LEU A 215 -24.80 -2.37 -4.00
C LEU A 215 -23.68 -1.41 -3.58
N THR A 216 -23.56 -1.17 -2.28
CA THR A 216 -22.38 -0.58 -1.67
C THR A 216 -21.78 -1.60 -0.69
N TRP A 217 -20.50 -1.90 -0.83
CA TRP A 217 -19.83 -2.87 0.01
C TRP A 217 -18.48 -2.32 0.48
N GLY A 218 -17.94 -2.86 1.56
CA GLY A 218 -16.63 -2.53 2.10
C GLY A 218 -16.68 -2.18 3.59
N LEU A 219 -15.55 -1.71 4.11
CA LEU A 219 -15.50 -1.19 5.48
C LEU A 219 -16.26 0.12 5.55
N ILE A 220 -17.22 0.19 6.47
CA ILE A 220 -18.02 1.40 6.70
C ILE A 220 -17.15 2.39 7.49
N GLY A 221 -17.01 3.60 6.96
CA GLY A 221 -16.24 4.65 7.61
C GLY A 221 -16.32 5.98 6.86
N PRO A 222 -15.81 7.06 7.47
CA PRO A 222 -15.72 8.36 6.83
C PRO A 222 -15.03 8.31 5.48
N GLY A 223 -15.46 9.11 4.52
CA GLY A 223 -14.88 9.18 3.18
C GLY A 223 -15.28 8.05 2.22
N LYS A 224 -16.12 7.09 2.64
CA LYS A 224 -16.64 6.02 1.77
C LYS A 224 -17.87 6.39 0.96
N GLY A 225 -18.43 7.59 1.18
CA GLY A 225 -19.55 8.13 0.39
C GLY A 225 -20.87 7.40 0.58
N LEU A 226 -21.05 6.66 1.68
CA LEU A 226 -22.30 5.94 1.96
C LEU A 226 -23.48 6.88 2.15
N ASP A 227 -23.27 7.99 2.80
CA ASP A 227 -24.21 9.11 2.96
C ASP A 227 -24.63 9.67 1.60
N TRP A 228 -23.71 9.89 0.70
CA TRP A 228 -23.99 10.33 -0.68
C TRP A 228 -24.79 9.28 -1.47
N GLY A 229 -24.50 8.00 -1.25
CA GLY A 229 -25.27 6.89 -1.83
C GLY A 229 -26.74 6.92 -1.39
N LEU A 230 -26.98 7.13 -0.09
CA LEU A 230 -28.33 7.26 0.49
C LEU A 230 -29.06 8.53 -0.01
N ASP A 231 -28.38 9.65 -0.07
CA ASP A 231 -28.95 10.89 -0.62
C ASP A 231 -29.29 10.77 -2.10
N SER A 232 -28.41 10.12 -2.88
CA SER A 232 -28.70 9.82 -4.29
C SER A 232 -29.94 8.95 -4.46
N LEU A 233 -30.09 7.92 -3.63
CA LEU A 233 -31.30 7.07 -3.62
C LEU A 233 -32.54 7.89 -3.25
N ARG A 234 -32.45 8.79 -2.27
CA ARG A 234 -33.56 9.69 -1.86
C ARG A 234 -33.99 10.57 -3.03
N ILE A 235 -33.06 11.13 -3.79
CA ILE A 235 -33.35 11.94 -4.98
C ILE A 235 -33.98 11.08 -6.09
N LEU A 236 -33.43 9.89 -6.34
CA LEU A 236 -33.92 8.96 -7.36
C LEU A 236 -35.37 8.57 -7.09
N ARG A 237 -35.76 8.34 -5.83
CA ARG A 237 -37.14 7.97 -5.44
C ARG A 237 -38.16 9.07 -5.67
N GLN A 238 -37.76 10.34 -5.84
CA GLN A 238 -38.70 11.42 -6.20
C GLN A 238 -39.24 11.25 -7.63
N SER A 239 -38.43 10.76 -8.54
CA SER A 239 -38.80 10.51 -9.94
C SER A 239 -39.17 9.05 -10.21
N HIS A 240 -38.68 8.12 -9.37
CA HIS A 240 -38.91 6.69 -9.47
C HIS A 240 -39.37 6.12 -8.10
N PRO A 241 -40.62 6.31 -7.71
CA PRO A 241 -41.12 5.94 -6.37
C PRO A 241 -40.97 4.46 -5.99
N ARG A 242 -40.75 3.60 -6.99
CA ARG A 242 -40.54 2.13 -6.81
C ARG A 242 -39.05 1.72 -6.82
N ALA A 243 -38.15 2.68 -6.90
CA ALA A 243 -36.71 2.40 -6.79
C ALA A 243 -36.29 2.17 -5.33
#